data_a0e2fe4714d53e23bf9242a17da37916
#
_entry.id   a0e2fe4714d53e23bf9242a17da37916
#
_cell.length_a   1.000
_cell.length_b   1.000
_cell.length_c   1.000
_cell.angle_alpha   90.00
_cell.angle_beta   90.00
_cell.angle_gamma   90.00
#
_symmetry.space_group_name_H-M   'P 1'
#
loop_
_entity.id
_entity.type
_entity.pdbx_description
1 polymer ?
#
loop_
_entity_poly.entity_id
_entity_poly.type
_entity_poly.pdbx_seq_one_letter_code
_entity_poly.pdbx_strand_id
1 'polypeptide(L)'
;MPFEINSPIKNILSFTFILLILVQSQTPAGEPGRWNDLTTGPYAAGFMTIEKYDCSRAFQVKNDYFGAPLPGERARPLQIIIWYPAVKTANAVPAVYGAYAFAYPEDERFVSILSNFHNREIGYLSAYIRDRGKVMELMSTPMSGIRDATPATPPDSAGFPLIIYHAGESHAENAALCEYLASHGFVVATTPNMGSFQYQLQRDPADQENLIRDREFILTQVYDLSFVDHNRLGVCGYLFGGSTALLMQMRNSDVDAVAALEGGFVLPDFIGLTRQSPAWDANRAHVPLMLLYGDTPAPDLSVFDSLTYAKKYIVRLAGFRGFDLSGYGLMALPVGDTAGPPPEMKKAGYAAASRYLLNFFNAYLNKNQESFQFLSSMPAELGFDTSLVTLSFREGADLPPSETQFMNIILDYGIDKGVEIYEKFKNRVTPGRLFREAQFNALGYQLLQTGQTDQAVQIFRMNAETFPHSANVWDSFGEACAAAGDVQTAVSCYKKVLEVLPGDANLDEQTKGVLRSNAENYLGRSGPSSEQ
;
A
#
# COMPACT_ATOMS: atom_id res chain seq x y z
N MET A 1 -33.57 -54.00 7.19
CA MET A 1 -33.68 -53.25 5.93
C MET A 1 -32.71 -52.07 6.04
N PRO A 2 -31.63 -52.06 5.28
CA PRO A 2 -30.70 -50.92 5.27
C PRO A 2 -31.18 -49.89 4.26
N PHE A 3 -31.22 -48.64 4.69
CA PHE A 3 -31.47 -47.50 3.84
C PHE A 3 -30.19 -47.17 3.06
N GLU A 4 -30.23 -47.27 1.75
CA GLU A 4 -29.21 -46.72 0.83
C GLU A 4 -29.34 -45.19 0.79
N ILE A 5 -28.31 -44.50 1.22
CA ILE A 5 -28.14 -43.06 1.06
C ILE A 5 -27.57 -42.82 -0.35
N ASN A 6 -28.43 -42.41 -1.27
CA ASN A 6 -27.99 -41.93 -2.59
C ASN A 6 -27.27 -40.61 -2.41
N SER A 7 -25.97 -40.62 -2.60
CA SER A 7 -25.09 -39.44 -2.50
C SER A 7 -25.18 -38.61 -3.79
N PRO A 8 -25.46 -37.29 -3.72
CA PRO A 8 -25.50 -36.41 -4.90
C PRO A 8 -24.11 -36.09 -5.49
N ILE A 9 -23.04 -36.60 -4.90
CA ILE A 9 -21.65 -36.25 -5.27
C ILE A 9 -21.20 -36.87 -6.62
N LYS A 10 -21.76 -38.02 -7.02
CA LYS A 10 -21.36 -38.67 -8.28
C LYS A 10 -21.76 -37.89 -9.55
N ASN A 11 -22.78 -37.05 -9.50
CA ASN A 11 -23.23 -36.32 -10.69
C ASN A 11 -22.47 -35.00 -10.92
N ILE A 12 -21.78 -34.46 -9.91
CA ILE A 12 -20.97 -33.25 -10.06
C ILE A 12 -19.63 -33.57 -10.75
N LEU A 13 -19.03 -34.71 -10.45
CA LEU A 13 -17.77 -35.16 -11.06
C LEU A 13 -17.89 -35.46 -12.56
N SER A 14 -19.05 -35.96 -13.03
CA SER A 14 -19.29 -36.20 -14.46
C SER A 14 -19.42 -34.94 -15.29
N PHE A 15 -19.93 -33.85 -14.74
CA PHE A 15 -20.05 -32.57 -15.46
C PHE A 15 -18.69 -31.82 -15.58
N THR A 16 -17.82 -31.95 -14.59
CA THR A 16 -16.49 -31.36 -14.60
C THR A 16 -15.56 -32.05 -15.62
N PHE A 17 -15.68 -33.37 -15.78
CA PHE A 17 -14.85 -34.11 -16.71
C PHE A 17 -15.24 -33.88 -18.19
N ILE A 18 -16.49 -33.59 -18.50
CA ILE A 18 -16.94 -33.28 -19.88
C ILE A 18 -16.48 -31.87 -20.30
N LEU A 19 -16.35 -30.93 -19.38
CA LEU A 19 -15.81 -29.59 -19.68
C LEU A 19 -14.29 -29.60 -19.94
N LEU A 20 -13.54 -30.54 -19.33
CA LEU A 20 -12.09 -30.69 -19.53
C LEU A 20 -11.71 -31.25 -20.92
N ILE A 21 -12.58 -32.01 -21.57
CA ILE A 21 -12.29 -32.59 -22.90
C ILE A 21 -12.59 -31.63 -24.05
N LEU A 22 -13.45 -30.60 -23.83
CA LEU A 22 -13.78 -29.62 -24.88
C LEU A 22 -12.80 -28.44 -24.99
N VAL A 23 -11.85 -28.29 -24.05
CA VAL A 23 -10.84 -27.21 -24.09
C VAL A 23 -9.57 -27.60 -24.86
N GLN A 24 -9.45 -28.85 -25.33
CA GLN A 24 -8.33 -29.30 -26.16
C GLN A 24 -8.56 -29.21 -27.67
N SER A 25 -9.49 -28.42 -28.17
CA SER A 25 -9.54 -28.14 -29.61
C SER A 25 -8.47 -27.11 -29.96
N GLN A 26 -7.49 -27.57 -30.72
CA GLN A 26 -6.38 -26.85 -31.28
C GLN A 26 -6.83 -25.54 -31.95
N THR A 27 -6.50 -24.40 -31.34
CA THR A 27 -6.42 -23.11 -32.05
C THR A 27 -5.00 -22.98 -32.62
N PRO A 28 -4.84 -22.57 -33.89
CA PRO A 28 -3.52 -22.39 -34.48
C PRO A 28 -2.72 -21.36 -33.70
N ALA A 29 -1.44 -21.64 -33.46
CA ALA A 29 -0.50 -20.64 -33.00
C ALA A 29 -0.46 -19.49 -34.02
N GLY A 30 -0.94 -18.30 -33.69
CA GLY A 30 -0.77 -17.21 -34.61
C GLY A 30 -1.54 -15.92 -34.46
N GLU A 31 -2.41 -15.75 -33.47
CA GLU A 31 -2.88 -14.37 -33.19
C GLU A 31 -2.39 -13.94 -31.82
N PRO A 32 -1.68 -12.79 -31.74
CA PRO A 32 -1.40 -12.19 -30.44
C PRO A 32 -2.74 -11.97 -29.73
N GLY A 33 -2.79 -12.30 -28.45
CA GLY A 33 -4.01 -12.18 -27.65
C GLY A 33 -4.68 -10.82 -27.83
N ARG A 34 -5.95 -10.71 -27.53
CA ARG A 34 -6.83 -9.51 -27.73
C ARG A 34 -6.30 -8.18 -27.12
N TRP A 35 -5.08 -8.21 -26.62
CA TRP A 35 -4.32 -7.09 -26.01
C TRP A 35 -3.34 -6.43 -26.99
N ASN A 36 -3.61 -6.47 -28.30
CA ASN A 36 -2.69 -6.14 -29.40
C ASN A 36 -1.94 -4.81 -29.30
N ASP A 37 -2.38 -3.88 -28.45
CA ASP A 37 -1.72 -2.57 -28.29
C ASP A 37 -0.67 -2.58 -27.16
N LEU A 38 -0.54 -3.68 -26.41
CA LEU A 38 0.50 -3.84 -25.42
C LEU A 38 1.69 -4.60 -26.01
N THR A 39 2.77 -3.91 -26.29
CA THR A 39 4.02 -4.52 -26.75
C THR A 39 4.62 -5.36 -25.61
N THR A 40 4.75 -6.66 -25.81
CA THR A 40 5.36 -7.55 -24.83
C THR A 40 6.83 -7.23 -24.62
N GLY A 41 7.31 -7.45 -23.39
CA GLY A 41 8.69 -7.26 -23.00
C GLY A 41 9.64 -8.36 -23.50
N PRO A 42 10.89 -8.35 -23.05
CA PRO A 42 11.91 -9.32 -23.44
C PRO A 42 11.62 -10.76 -22.98
N TYR A 43 10.79 -10.94 -21.94
CA TYR A 43 10.46 -12.24 -21.36
C TYR A 43 9.12 -12.77 -21.85
N ALA A 44 8.89 -14.10 -21.73
CA ALA A 44 7.53 -14.64 -21.69
C ALA A 44 6.91 -14.34 -20.31
N ALA A 45 5.59 -14.27 -20.24
CA ALA A 45 4.90 -14.23 -18.95
C ALA A 45 4.69 -15.68 -18.46
N GLY A 46 5.38 -16.06 -17.39
CA GLY A 46 5.09 -17.29 -16.65
C GLY A 46 3.92 -17.09 -15.71
N PHE A 47 3.22 -18.16 -15.36
CA PHE A 47 2.10 -18.15 -14.42
C PHE A 47 2.15 -19.40 -13.54
N MET A 48 2.05 -19.20 -12.21
CA MET A 48 1.95 -20.29 -11.25
C MET A 48 1.00 -19.96 -10.11
N THR A 49 0.58 -20.99 -9.37
CA THR A 49 -0.23 -20.85 -8.16
C THR A 49 0.42 -21.57 -6.99
N ILE A 50 0.27 -21.02 -5.78
CA ILE A 50 0.71 -21.62 -4.54
C ILE A 50 -0.46 -21.60 -3.55
N GLU A 51 -0.77 -22.73 -2.93
CA GLU A 51 -1.85 -22.86 -1.98
C GLU A 51 -1.29 -22.97 -0.57
N LYS A 52 -1.73 -22.09 0.31
CA LYS A 52 -1.26 -22.01 1.71
C LYS A 52 -2.40 -21.71 2.66
N TYR A 53 -2.21 -22.10 3.91
CA TYR A 53 -3.07 -21.71 5.02
C TYR A 53 -2.32 -20.75 5.94
N ASP A 54 -2.87 -19.57 6.17
CA ASP A 54 -2.40 -18.71 7.24
C ASP A 54 -2.96 -19.19 8.58
N CYS A 55 -2.15 -19.95 9.31
CA CYS A 55 -2.50 -20.50 10.60
C CYS A 55 -2.44 -19.48 11.76
N SER A 56 -1.96 -18.25 11.50
CA SER A 56 -1.93 -17.19 12.52
C SER A 56 -3.30 -16.55 12.76
N ARG A 57 -4.26 -16.80 11.86
CA ARG A 57 -5.61 -16.23 11.90
C ARG A 57 -6.68 -17.29 11.74
N ALA A 58 -7.74 -17.18 12.58
CA ALA A 58 -8.95 -17.95 12.35
C ALA A 58 -9.72 -17.39 11.14
N PHE A 59 -10.25 -18.29 10.29
CA PHE A 59 -11.11 -17.91 9.16
C PHE A 59 -12.57 -18.16 9.47
N GLN A 60 -12.96 -19.39 9.85
CA GLN A 60 -14.33 -19.69 10.21
C GLN A 60 -14.45 -20.09 11.67
N VAL A 61 -15.54 -19.67 12.31
CA VAL A 61 -15.78 -19.96 13.72
C VAL A 61 -15.99 -21.46 13.93
N LYS A 62 -15.46 -21.97 15.06
CA LYS A 62 -15.54 -23.40 15.42
C LYS A 62 -16.95 -23.85 15.77
N ASN A 63 -17.68 -22.99 16.45
CA ASN A 63 -19.01 -23.26 16.96
C ASN A 63 -19.94 -22.09 16.64
N ASP A 64 -21.23 -22.37 16.54
CA ASP A 64 -22.23 -21.30 16.48
C ASP A 64 -22.41 -20.59 17.85
N TYR A 65 -23.32 -19.63 17.90
CA TYR A 65 -23.63 -18.86 19.11
C TYR A 65 -24.08 -19.75 20.28
N PHE A 66 -24.69 -20.90 20.01
CA PHE A 66 -25.17 -21.85 21.02
C PHE A 66 -24.15 -22.95 21.37
N GLY A 67 -22.96 -22.93 20.78
CA GLY A 67 -21.88 -23.88 21.03
C GLY A 67 -21.93 -25.14 20.16
N ALA A 68 -22.85 -25.24 19.19
CA ALA A 68 -22.90 -26.36 18.26
C ALA A 68 -21.73 -26.25 17.25
N PRO A 69 -21.01 -27.38 16.97
CA PRO A 69 -19.89 -27.37 16.03
C PRO A 69 -20.33 -26.96 14.61
N LEU A 70 -19.58 -26.04 14.02
CA LEU A 70 -19.76 -25.64 12.61
C LEU A 70 -18.69 -26.30 11.75
N PRO A 71 -19.05 -26.81 10.55
CA PRO A 71 -18.07 -27.25 9.56
C PRO A 71 -17.32 -26.06 8.98
N GLY A 72 -16.15 -26.27 8.42
CA GLY A 72 -15.42 -25.28 7.64
C GLY A 72 -13.96 -25.15 8.02
N GLU A 73 -13.25 -24.30 7.27
CA GLU A 73 -11.82 -24.04 7.43
C GLU A 73 -11.51 -23.21 8.66
N ARG A 74 -10.58 -23.66 9.48
CA ARG A 74 -10.17 -22.95 10.70
C ARG A 74 -9.06 -21.96 10.43
N ALA A 75 -8.04 -22.36 9.69
CA ALA A 75 -7.01 -21.47 9.21
C ALA A 75 -7.48 -20.75 7.94
N ARG A 76 -6.96 -19.54 7.69
CA ARG A 76 -7.35 -18.76 6.53
C ARG A 76 -6.71 -19.31 5.26
N PRO A 77 -7.49 -19.84 4.29
CA PRO A 77 -6.94 -20.39 3.07
C PRO A 77 -6.56 -19.28 2.11
N LEU A 78 -5.37 -19.33 1.53
CA LEU A 78 -4.89 -18.34 0.56
C LEU A 78 -4.31 -19.07 -0.66
N GLN A 79 -4.89 -18.82 -1.83
CA GLN A 79 -4.29 -19.17 -3.10
C GLN A 79 -3.52 -17.98 -3.63
N ILE A 80 -2.21 -18.15 -3.78
CA ILE A 80 -1.31 -17.13 -4.29
C ILE A 80 -1.18 -17.32 -5.79
N ILE A 81 -1.45 -16.27 -6.54
CA ILE A 81 -1.38 -16.27 -7.99
C ILE A 81 -0.21 -15.38 -8.38
N ILE A 82 0.70 -15.91 -9.19
CA ILE A 82 1.98 -15.28 -9.49
C ILE A 82 2.20 -15.28 -11.00
N TRP A 83 2.40 -14.09 -11.56
CA TRP A 83 2.95 -13.88 -12.90
C TRP A 83 4.42 -13.49 -12.76
N TYR A 84 5.28 -14.06 -13.59
CA TYR A 84 6.72 -13.88 -13.47
C TYR A 84 7.44 -13.92 -14.83
N PRO A 85 8.62 -13.29 -14.95
CA PRO A 85 9.43 -13.40 -16.15
C PRO A 85 9.86 -14.83 -16.41
N ALA A 86 9.54 -15.34 -17.60
CA ALA A 86 9.83 -16.71 -17.99
C ALA A 86 10.63 -16.80 -19.29
N VAL A 87 11.27 -17.94 -19.49
CA VAL A 87 11.98 -18.26 -20.73
C VAL A 87 10.99 -18.39 -21.88
N LYS A 88 11.26 -17.70 -23.00
CA LYS A 88 10.47 -17.89 -24.23
C LYS A 88 10.75 -19.28 -24.82
N THR A 89 9.71 -20.10 -24.93
CA THR A 89 9.80 -21.44 -25.51
C THR A 89 8.94 -21.52 -26.76
N ALA A 90 9.49 -22.15 -27.83
CA ALA A 90 8.69 -22.47 -29.01
C ALA A 90 7.58 -23.47 -28.65
N ASN A 91 6.38 -23.27 -29.19
CA ASN A 91 5.21 -24.13 -28.98
C ASN A 91 4.65 -24.17 -27.55
N ALA A 92 4.97 -23.17 -26.70
CA ALA A 92 4.28 -23.01 -25.42
C ALA A 92 2.78 -22.80 -25.66
N VAL A 93 1.95 -23.43 -24.83
CA VAL A 93 0.49 -23.26 -24.90
C VAL A 93 0.10 -22.15 -23.94
N PRO A 94 -0.42 -21.02 -24.43
CA PRO A 94 -0.88 -19.94 -23.57
C PRO A 94 -2.09 -20.35 -22.74
N ALA A 95 -2.20 -19.80 -21.53
CA ALA A 95 -3.37 -19.94 -20.69
C ALA A 95 -4.59 -19.25 -21.33
N VAL A 96 -5.78 -19.65 -20.94
CA VAL A 96 -7.01 -18.90 -21.19
C VAL A 96 -7.36 -18.08 -19.95
N TYR A 97 -8.17 -17.02 -20.11
CA TYR A 97 -8.57 -16.18 -18.98
C TYR A 97 -9.18 -16.97 -17.83
N GLY A 98 -10.01 -17.98 -18.15
CA GLY A 98 -10.59 -18.88 -17.15
C GLY A 98 -9.57 -19.60 -16.27
N ALA A 99 -8.35 -19.84 -16.78
CA ALA A 99 -7.28 -20.45 -16.00
C ALA A 99 -6.79 -19.55 -14.86
N TYR A 100 -6.86 -18.24 -15.02
CA TYR A 100 -6.56 -17.28 -13.95
C TYR A 100 -7.71 -17.18 -12.95
N ALA A 101 -8.94 -17.09 -13.46
CA ALA A 101 -10.14 -16.99 -12.63
C ALA A 101 -10.38 -18.24 -11.76
N PHE A 102 -10.00 -19.41 -12.28
CA PHE A 102 -10.14 -20.71 -11.57
C PHE A 102 -8.93 -21.12 -10.77
N ALA A 103 -7.75 -20.77 -11.28
CA ALA A 103 -6.45 -21.14 -10.76
C ALA A 103 -6.44 -22.56 -10.17
N TYR A 104 -6.59 -23.56 -11.04
CA TYR A 104 -6.78 -24.98 -10.71
C TYR A 104 -5.97 -25.43 -9.49
N PRO A 105 -6.61 -25.84 -8.38
CA PRO A 105 -5.91 -26.22 -7.17
C PRO A 105 -5.20 -27.57 -7.34
N GLU A 106 -4.01 -27.68 -6.76
CA GLU A 106 -3.33 -28.95 -6.57
C GLU A 106 -3.87 -29.69 -5.33
N ASP A 107 -4.30 -28.95 -4.32
CA ASP A 107 -4.90 -29.47 -3.10
C ASP A 107 -6.42 -29.55 -3.21
N GLU A 108 -6.98 -30.78 -3.11
CA GLU A 108 -8.42 -31.01 -3.18
C GLU A 108 -9.24 -30.17 -2.18
N ARG A 109 -8.65 -29.79 -1.05
CA ARG A 109 -9.29 -28.91 -0.04
C ARG A 109 -9.60 -27.52 -0.59
N PHE A 110 -8.79 -27.05 -1.54
CA PHE A 110 -9.00 -25.77 -2.19
C PHE A 110 -10.08 -25.82 -3.29
N VAL A 111 -10.50 -26.97 -3.78
CA VAL A 111 -11.52 -27.08 -4.85
C VAL A 111 -12.82 -26.38 -4.47
N SER A 112 -13.32 -26.64 -3.26
CA SER A 112 -14.57 -26.02 -2.78
C SER A 112 -14.43 -24.51 -2.57
N ILE A 113 -13.25 -24.08 -2.10
CA ILE A 113 -12.90 -22.66 -1.86
C ILE A 113 -12.88 -21.92 -3.20
N LEU A 114 -12.16 -22.45 -4.17
CA LEU A 114 -11.99 -21.83 -5.49
C LEU A 114 -13.28 -21.84 -6.32
N SER A 115 -14.15 -22.81 -6.10
CA SER A 115 -15.50 -22.80 -6.71
C SER A 115 -16.32 -21.56 -6.31
N ASN A 116 -16.16 -21.06 -5.07
CA ASN A 116 -16.82 -19.82 -4.65
C ASN A 116 -16.28 -18.61 -5.41
N PHE A 117 -14.96 -18.54 -5.63
CA PHE A 117 -14.36 -17.43 -6.39
C PHE A 117 -14.73 -17.48 -7.86
N HIS A 118 -14.74 -18.67 -8.44
CA HIS A 118 -15.18 -18.86 -9.82
C HIS A 118 -16.64 -18.41 -10.04
N ASN A 119 -17.56 -18.85 -9.18
CA ASN A 119 -18.96 -18.45 -9.27
C ASN A 119 -19.14 -16.94 -9.10
N ARG A 120 -18.31 -16.33 -8.24
CA ARG A 120 -18.30 -14.87 -8.05
C ARG A 120 -17.81 -14.15 -9.30
N GLU A 121 -16.75 -14.65 -9.94
CA GLU A 121 -16.21 -14.12 -11.19
C GLU A 121 -17.27 -14.16 -12.32
N ILE A 122 -17.89 -15.30 -12.53
CA ILE A 122 -18.99 -15.44 -13.50
C ILE A 122 -20.15 -14.51 -13.15
N GLY A 123 -20.52 -14.40 -11.86
CA GLY A 123 -21.58 -13.52 -11.39
C GLY A 123 -21.26 -12.05 -11.69
N TYR A 124 -20.03 -11.62 -11.41
CA TYR A 124 -19.56 -10.28 -11.67
C TYR A 124 -19.60 -9.93 -13.17
N LEU A 125 -18.99 -10.76 -14.01
CA LEU A 125 -19.02 -10.59 -15.46
C LEU A 125 -20.45 -10.62 -16.02
N SER A 126 -21.33 -11.49 -15.49
CA SER A 126 -22.72 -11.59 -15.93
C SER A 126 -23.55 -10.33 -15.60
N ALA A 127 -23.20 -9.61 -14.54
CA ALA A 127 -23.85 -8.35 -14.19
C ALA A 127 -23.60 -7.26 -15.26
N TYR A 128 -22.43 -7.27 -15.90
CA TYR A 128 -22.06 -6.33 -16.96
C TYR A 128 -22.52 -6.80 -18.34
N ILE A 129 -22.26 -8.05 -18.68
CA ILE A 129 -22.44 -8.58 -20.04
C ILE A 129 -23.88 -9.05 -20.29
N ARG A 130 -24.61 -9.44 -19.24
CA ARG A 130 -26.02 -9.91 -19.26
C ARG A 130 -26.29 -11.07 -20.23
N ASP A 131 -25.25 -11.76 -20.66
CA ASP A 131 -25.30 -12.92 -21.55
C ASP A 131 -24.30 -13.98 -21.07
N ARG A 132 -24.80 -15.07 -20.50
CA ARG A 132 -23.96 -16.13 -19.93
C ARG A 132 -23.13 -16.84 -21.01
N GLY A 133 -23.61 -16.95 -22.23
CA GLY A 133 -22.86 -17.55 -23.34
C GLY A 133 -21.60 -16.74 -23.65
N LYS A 134 -21.76 -15.41 -23.72
CA LYS A 134 -20.63 -14.48 -23.91
C LYS A 134 -19.67 -14.45 -22.72
N VAL A 135 -20.14 -14.61 -21.50
CA VAL A 135 -19.26 -14.76 -20.32
C VAL A 135 -18.42 -16.03 -20.45
N MET A 136 -19.01 -17.14 -20.88
CA MET A 136 -18.25 -18.39 -21.11
C MET A 136 -17.27 -18.28 -22.28
N GLU A 137 -17.60 -17.50 -23.31
CA GLU A 137 -16.65 -17.16 -24.39
C GLU A 137 -15.47 -16.38 -23.85
N LEU A 138 -15.68 -15.38 -22.97
CA LEU A 138 -14.62 -14.65 -22.31
C LEU A 138 -13.69 -15.56 -21.49
N MET A 139 -14.26 -16.53 -20.75
CA MET A 139 -13.45 -17.50 -20.01
C MET A 139 -12.49 -18.29 -20.90
N SER A 140 -12.84 -18.46 -22.17
CA SER A 140 -12.02 -19.16 -23.17
C SER A 140 -11.07 -18.21 -23.94
N THR A 141 -11.03 -16.92 -23.61
CA THR A 141 -10.15 -15.95 -24.28
C THR A 141 -8.69 -16.32 -24.06
N PRO A 142 -7.89 -16.48 -25.13
CA PRO A 142 -6.45 -16.72 -25.00
C PRO A 142 -5.76 -15.54 -24.33
N MET A 143 -4.87 -15.85 -23.39
CA MET A 143 -3.99 -14.93 -22.68
C MET A 143 -2.54 -15.11 -23.17
N SER A 144 -1.58 -14.38 -22.59
CA SER A 144 -0.16 -14.51 -22.95
C SER A 144 0.62 -15.36 -21.95
N GLY A 145 0.07 -15.61 -20.78
CA GLY A 145 0.75 -16.34 -19.72
C GLY A 145 0.86 -17.84 -20.00
N ILE A 146 1.99 -18.41 -19.63
CA ILE A 146 2.32 -19.82 -19.79
C ILE A 146 2.38 -20.46 -18.41
N ARG A 147 1.50 -21.45 -18.16
CA ARG A 147 1.45 -22.12 -16.86
C ARG A 147 2.75 -22.87 -16.58
N ASP A 148 3.28 -22.71 -15.37
CA ASP A 148 4.47 -23.39 -14.84
C ASP A 148 5.70 -23.28 -15.75
N ALA A 149 5.79 -22.16 -16.50
CA ALA A 149 6.93 -21.89 -17.39
C ALA A 149 8.23 -21.77 -16.57
N THR A 150 9.34 -22.18 -17.16
CA THR A 150 10.66 -22.03 -16.53
C THR A 150 10.94 -20.55 -16.25
N PRO A 151 11.20 -20.14 -15.00
CA PRO A 151 11.57 -18.77 -14.69
C PRO A 151 12.81 -18.32 -15.48
N ALA A 152 12.80 -17.11 -15.98
CA ALA A 152 13.97 -16.53 -16.63
C ALA A 152 15.05 -16.22 -15.59
N THR A 153 16.29 -16.18 -16.05
CA THR A 153 17.41 -15.74 -15.21
C THR A 153 17.28 -14.22 -14.99
N PRO A 154 17.26 -13.74 -13.74
CA PRO A 154 17.28 -12.30 -13.46
C PRO A 154 18.51 -11.61 -14.07
N PRO A 155 18.41 -10.32 -14.43
CA PRO A 155 19.50 -9.57 -15.01
C PRO A 155 20.66 -9.31 -14.02
N ASP A 156 20.38 -9.41 -12.73
CA ASP A 156 21.33 -9.26 -11.65
C ASP A 156 21.13 -10.33 -10.56
N SER A 157 22.04 -10.42 -9.61
CA SER A 157 22.00 -11.41 -8.52
C SER A 157 20.92 -11.14 -7.47
N ALA A 158 20.27 -9.98 -7.51
CA ALA A 158 19.23 -9.61 -6.54
C ALA A 158 17.88 -10.27 -6.86
N GLY A 159 17.60 -10.57 -8.13
CA GLY A 159 16.31 -11.10 -8.55
C GLY A 159 15.47 -10.10 -9.34
N PHE A 160 14.23 -10.47 -9.64
CA PHE A 160 13.25 -9.58 -10.26
C PHE A 160 12.50 -8.79 -9.18
N PRO A 161 12.23 -7.48 -9.37
CA PRO A 161 11.39 -6.70 -8.48
C PRO A 161 9.99 -7.30 -8.33
N LEU A 162 9.43 -7.18 -7.14
CA LEU A 162 8.10 -7.69 -6.80
C LEU A 162 7.06 -6.57 -6.81
N ILE A 163 5.89 -6.85 -7.36
CA ILE A 163 4.68 -6.03 -7.25
C ILE A 163 3.59 -6.87 -6.61
N ILE A 164 3.10 -6.47 -5.44
CA ILE A 164 1.89 -7.05 -4.86
C ILE A 164 0.68 -6.31 -5.45
N TYR A 165 -0.16 -7.08 -6.15
CA TYR A 165 -1.38 -6.55 -6.75
C TYR A 165 -2.57 -6.74 -5.80
N HIS A 166 -3.23 -5.65 -5.46
CA HIS A 166 -4.43 -5.60 -4.64
C HIS A 166 -5.66 -5.50 -5.53
N ALA A 167 -6.34 -6.59 -5.71
CA ALA A 167 -7.55 -6.64 -6.51
C ALA A 167 -8.69 -5.81 -5.91
N GLY A 168 -9.53 -5.24 -6.76
CA GLY A 168 -10.76 -4.55 -6.35
C GLY A 168 -11.92 -5.53 -6.16
N GLU A 169 -12.21 -6.28 -7.20
CA GLU A 169 -13.31 -7.24 -7.24
C GLU A 169 -12.80 -8.67 -7.40
N SER A 170 -11.99 -8.93 -8.40
CA SER A 170 -11.45 -10.24 -8.72
C SER A 170 -9.94 -10.18 -8.90
N HIS A 171 -9.27 -11.21 -8.43
CA HIS A 171 -7.83 -11.38 -8.61
C HIS A 171 -7.38 -11.46 -10.08
N ALA A 172 -8.31 -11.81 -10.99
CA ALA A 172 -8.04 -11.92 -12.43
C ALA A 172 -8.42 -10.65 -13.23
N GLU A 173 -9.05 -9.65 -12.59
CA GLU A 173 -9.59 -8.47 -13.29
C GLU A 173 -8.57 -7.68 -14.13
N ASN A 174 -7.31 -7.71 -13.74
CA ASN A 174 -6.20 -7.06 -14.44
C ASN A 174 -5.09 -8.06 -14.83
N ALA A 175 -5.46 -9.31 -15.12
CA ALA A 175 -4.49 -10.35 -15.53
C ALA A 175 -3.61 -9.92 -16.72
N ALA A 176 -4.18 -9.21 -17.70
CA ALA A 176 -3.42 -8.68 -18.85
C ALA A 176 -2.32 -7.69 -18.43
N LEU A 177 -2.60 -6.81 -17.48
CA LEU A 177 -1.60 -5.91 -16.90
C LEU A 177 -0.52 -6.70 -16.15
N CYS A 178 -0.91 -7.72 -15.38
CA CYS A 178 0.02 -8.58 -14.65
C CYS A 178 0.96 -9.33 -15.61
N GLU A 179 0.43 -9.89 -16.70
CA GLU A 179 1.24 -10.51 -17.78
C GLU A 179 2.18 -9.50 -18.45
N TYR A 180 1.67 -8.29 -18.73
CA TYR A 180 2.45 -7.23 -19.33
C TYR A 180 3.65 -6.85 -18.45
N LEU A 181 3.42 -6.62 -17.16
CA LEU A 181 4.49 -6.31 -16.20
C LEU A 181 5.47 -7.49 -16.06
N ALA A 182 4.97 -8.73 -16.01
CA ALA A 182 5.82 -9.92 -15.95
C ALA A 182 6.70 -10.06 -17.20
N SER A 183 6.17 -9.79 -18.40
CA SER A 183 6.95 -9.80 -19.62
C SER A 183 8.07 -8.74 -19.65
N HIS A 184 7.96 -7.71 -18.83
CA HIS A 184 8.93 -6.61 -18.69
C HIS A 184 9.86 -6.75 -17.48
N GLY A 185 9.87 -7.89 -16.81
CA GLY A 185 10.85 -8.18 -15.77
C GLY A 185 10.37 -7.93 -14.35
N PHE A 186 9.06 -7.97 -14.07
CA PHE A 186 8.52 -7.91 -12.72
C PHE A 186 7.90 -9.25 -12.32
N VAL A 187 8.00 -9.60 -11.06
CA VAL A 187 7.12 -10.60 -10.46
C VAL A 187 5.89 -9.89 -9.94
N VAL A 188 4.70 -10.37 -10.30
CA VAL A 188 3.43 -9.80 -9.84
C VAL A 188 2.66 -10.88 -9.09
N ALA A 189 2.29 -10.62 -7.84
CA ALA A 189 1.60 -11.59 -7.00
C ALA A 189 0.29 -11.02 -6.44
N THR A 190 -0.74 -11.85 -6.38
CA THR A 190 -2.04 -11.52 -5.80
C THR A 190 -2.70 -12.73 -5.16
N THR A 191 -3.84 -12.53 -4.50
CA THR A 191 -4.71 -13.59 -3.97
C THR A 191 -6.17 -13.16 -4.10
N PRO A 192 -7.12 -14.10 -4.24
CA PRO A 192 -8.54 -13.76 -4.21
C PRO A 192 -8.94 -13.02 -2.94
N ASN A 193 -9.75 -11.98 -3.09
CA ASN A 193 -10.29 -11.24 -1.96
C ASN A 193 -11.32 -12.07 -1.19
N MET A 194 -11.18 -12.13 0.13
CA MET A 194 -12.13 -12.78 1.04
C MET A 194 -12.48 -11.87 2.20
N GLY A 195 -13.70 -11.98 2.70
CA GLY A 195 -14.10 -11.36 3.95
C GLY A 195 -13.38 -11.95 5.16
N SER A 196 -13.60 -11.35 6.32
CA SER A 196 -12.91 -11.71 7.56
C SER A 196 -13.19 -13.14 8.01
N PHE A 197 -14.46 -13.58 7.88
CA PHE A 197 -14.94 -14.88 8.35
C PHE A 197 -15.71 -15.67 7.29
N GLN A 198 -15.69 -15.22 6.04
CA GLN A 198 -16.45 -15.80 4.93
C GLN A 198 -15.79 -15.46 3.60
N TYR A 199 -16.20 -16.14 2.54
CA TYR A 199 -15.64 -15.93 1.20
C TYR A 199 -16.07 -14.61 0.55
N GLN A 200 -17.19 -14.05 0.97
CA GLN A 200 -17.70 -12.79 0.43
C GLN A 200 -17.21 -11.59 1.24
N LEU A 201 -16.77 -10.53 0.55
CA LEU A 201 -16.42 -9.26 1.16
C LEU A 201 -17.67 -8.50 1.64
N GLN A 202 -17.61 -7.95 2.84
CA GLN A 202 -18.57 -6.95 3.33
C GLN A 202 -18.09 -5.52 3.09
N ARG A 203 -16.80 -5.36 2.77
CA ARG A 203 -16.12 -4.07 2.57
C ARG A 203 -16.21 -3.17 3.80
N ASP A 204 -16.05 -3.76 4.96
CA ASP A 204 -15.96 -3.10 6.24
C ASP A 204 -14.49 -2.91 6.72
N PRO A 205 -14.23 -2.24 7.85
CA PRO A 205 -12.86 -2.07 8.36
C PRO A 205 -12.15 -3.39 8.67
N ALA A 206 -12.85 -4.43 9.10
CA ALA A 206 -12.26 -5.74 9.39
C ALA A 206 -11.82 -6.45 8.12
N ASP A 207 -12.62 -6.39 7.06
CA ASP A 207 -12.28 -6.91 5.74
C ASP A 207 -11.07 -6.17 5.16
N GLN A 208 -11.02 -4.83 5.28
CA GLN A 208 -9.90 -4.02 4.82
C GLN A 208 -8.59 -4.44 5.51
N GLU A 209 -8.61 -4.60 6.83
CA GLU A 209 -7.45 -5.07 7.60
C GLU A 209 -7.04 -6.50 7.18
N ASN A 210 -8.00 -7.41 7.00
CA ASN A 210 -7.70 -8.78 6.57
C ASN A 210 -7.11 -8.85 5.17
N LEU A 211 -7.56 -8.00 4.24
CA LEU A 211 -6.97 -7.93 2.90
C LEU A 211 -5.52 -7.45 2.94
N ILE A 212 -5.18 -6.50 3.80
CA ILE A 212 -3.79 -6.07 3.98
C ILE A 212 -2.95 -7.24 4.51
N ARG A 213 -3.42 -7.93 5.55
CA ARG A 213 -2.74 -9.09 6.14
C ARG A 213 -2.59 -10.26 5.17
N ASP A 214 -3.57 -10.48 4.28
CA ASP A 214 -3.45 -11.47 3.22
C ASP A 214 -2.26 -11.14 2.31
N ARG A 215 -2.08 -9.86 1.95
CA ARG A 215 -0.96 -9.42 1.11
C ARG A 215 0.38 -9.50 1.83
N GLU A 216 0.43 -9.19 3.12
CA GLU A 216 1.62 -9.40 3.95
C GLU A 216 1.99 -10.89 4.06
N PHE A 217 0.99 -11.77 4.16
CA PHE A 217 1.23 -13.21 4.17
C PHE A 217 1.77 -13.71 2.83
N ILE A 218 1.14 -13.33 1.70
CA ILE A 218 1.64 -13.76 0.39
C ILE A 218 3.01 -13.18 0.07
N LEU A 219 3.34 -12.00 0.56
CA LEU A 219 4.67 -11.39 0.43
C LEU A 219 5.76 -12.33 0.98
N THR A 220 5.54 -12.90 2.18
CA THR A 220 6.51 -13.83 2.77
C THR A 220 6.67 -15.11 1.95
N GLN A 221 5.59 -15.62 1.36
CA GLN A 221 5.63 -16.83 0.54
C GLN A 221 6.30 -16.60 -0.83
N VAL A 222 6.11 -15.41 -1.40
CA VAL A 222 6.71 -15.05 -2.69
C VAL A 222 8.21 -14.78 -2.54
N TYR A 223 8.65 -14.29 -1.41
CA TYR A 223 10.08 -14.12 -1.10
C TYR A 223 10.85 -15.44 -0.99
N ASP A 224 10.18 -16.58 -0.79
CA ASP A 224 10.82 -17.89 -0.84
C ASP A 224 11.24 -18.32 -2.28
N LEU A 225 10.78 -17.60 -3.31
CA LEU A 225 11.13 -17.87 -4.70
C LEU A 225 12.50 -17.28 -5.03
N SER A 226 13.44 -18.11 -5.45
CA SER A 226 14.85 -17.74 -5.66
C SER A 226 15.11 -16.67 -6.74
N PHE A 227 14.11 -16.34 -7.55
CA PHE A 227 14.19 -15.34 -8.61
C PHE A 227 13.58 -13.98 -8.22
N VAL A 228 13.13 -13.82 -6.98
CA VAL A 228 12.48 -12.59 -6.47
C VAL A 228 13.46 -11.75 -5.66
N ASP A 229 13.49 -10.44 -5.92
CA ASP A 229 14.26 -9.48 -5.13
C ASP A 229 13.49 -9.05 -3.87
N HIS A 230 14.12 -9.19 -2.72
CA HIS A 230 13.53 -8.82 -1.43
C HIS A 230 13.62 -7.31 -1.10
N ASN A 231 14.37 -6.54 -1.91
CA ASN A 231 14.66 -5.12 -1.62
C ASN A 231 13.99 -4.16 -2.61
N ARG A 232 13.19 -4.69 -3.57
CA ARG A 232 12.49 -3.88 -4.58
C ARG A 232 11.02 -4.26 -4.59
N LEU A 233 10.21 -3.58 -3.76
CA LEU A 233 8.79 -3.89 -3.55
C LEU A 233 7.89 -2.73 -4.01
N GLY A 234 7.04 -3.00 -4.98
CA GLY A 234 5.93 -2.14 -5.38
C GLY A 234 4.60 -2.70 -4.90
N VAL A 235 3.62 -1.84 -4.72
CA VAL A 235 2.22 -2.24 -4.55
C VAL A 235 1.35 -1.54 -5.59
N CYS A 236 0.40 -2.28 -6.15
CA CYS A 236 -0.54 -1.76 -7.15
C CYS A 236 -1.94 -2.21 -6.78
N GLY A 237 -2.94 -1.35 -6.89
CA GLY A 237 -4.30 -1.76 -6.59
C GLY A 237 -5.35 -1.11 -7.47
N TYR A 238 -6.50 -1.79 -7.59
CA TYR A 238 -7.65 -1.32 -8.36
C TYR A 238 -8.86 -1.15 -7.43
N LEU A 239 -9.62 -0.04 -7.58
CA LEU A 239 -10.79 0.29 -6.75
C LEU A 239 -10.48 0.15 -5.25
N PHE A 240 -11.24 -0.69 -4.53
CA PHE A 240 -11.01 -0.98 -3.11
C PHE A 240 -9.59 -1.49 -2.83
N GLY A 241 -9.01 -2.25 -3.77
CA GLY A 241 -7.62 -2.68 -3.74
C GLY A 241 -6.62 -1.51 -3.74
N GLY A 242 -6.94 -0.39 -4.39
CA GLY A 242 -6.11 0.82 -4.33
C GLY A 242 -6.01 1.41 -2.92
N SER A 243 -7.11 1.40 -2.14
CA SER A 243 -7.08 1.79 -0.72
C SER A 243 -6.21 0.85 0.11
N THR A 244 -6.36 -0.47 -0.06
CA THR A 244 -5.56 -1.44 0.71
C THR A 244 -4.09 -1.43 0.32
N ALA A 245 -3.74 -1.11 -0.93
CA ALA A 245 -2.36 -0.92 -1.37
C ALA A 245 -1.71 0.30 -0.70
N LEU A 246 -2.41 1.43 -0.65
CA LEU A 246 -1.96 2.63 0.06
C LEU A 246 -1.78 2.38 1.56
N LEU A 247 -2.74 1.71 2.19
CA LEU A 247 -2.67 1.37 3.62
C LEU A 247 -1.57 0.35 3.93
N MET A 248 -1.30 -0.60 3.03
CA MET A 248 -0.16 -1.51 3.17
C MET A 248 1.16 -0.74 3.21
N GLN A 249 1.34 0.26 2.35
CA GLN A 249 2.54 1.11 2.38
C GLN A 249 2.66 1.90 3.70
N MET A 250 1.55 2.46 4.21
CA MET A 250 1.58 3.18 5.48
C MET A 250 1.96 2.28 6.66
N ARG A 251 1.72 0.99 6.55
CA ARG A 251 2.05 -0.03 7.56
C ARG A 251 3.42 -0.67 7.34
N ASN A 252 3.79 -0.92 6.09
CA ASN A 252 5.04 -1.59 5.71
C ASN A 252 6.00 -0.61 5.04
N SER A 253 7.12 -0.31 5.70
CA SER A 253 8.15 0.62 5.23
C SER A 253 9.01 0.07 4.08
N ASP A 254 8.91 -1.23 3.78
CA ASP A 254 9.69 -1.87 2.71
C ASP A 254 9.08 -1.62 1.32
N VAL A 255 7.87 -1.06 1.27
CA VAL A 255 7.23 -0.65 0.01
C VAL A 255 7.92 0.58 -0.56
N ASP A 256 8.45 0.49 -1.78
CA ASP A 256 9.18 1.56 -2.47
C ASP A 256 8.30 2.45 -3.36
N ALA A 257 7.16 1.93 -3.85
CA ALA A 257 6.28 2.65 -4.76
C ALA A 257 4.84 2.13 -4.68
N VAL A 258 3.88 3.04 -4.80
CA VAL A 258 2.43 2.74 -4.78
C VAL A 258 1.79 3.19 -6.09
N ALA A 259 1.00 2.32 -6.72
CA ALA A 259 0.16 2.71 -7.85
C ALA A 259 -1.31 2.32 -7.58
N ALA A 260 -2.24 3.14 -8.04
CA ALA A 260 -3.66 2.88 -7.93
C ALA A 260 -4.40 3.20 -9.23
N LEU A 261 -5.19 2.23 -9.70
CA LEU A 261 -6.13 2.41 -10.78
C LEU A 261 -7.52 2.60 -10.15
N GLU A 262 -8.18 3.73 -10.41
CA GLU A 262 -9.44 4.08 -9.74
C GLU A 262 -9.37 3.85 -8.22
N GLY A 263 -8.29 4.32 -7.59
CA GLY A 263 -8.02 3.99 -6.19
C GLY A 263 -9.21 4.31 -5.29
N GLY A 264 -9.66 3.34 -4.47
CA GLY A 264 -10.82 3.53 -3.59
C GLY A 264 -10.69 4.74 -2.66
N PHE A 265 -9.46 5.14 -2.32
CA PHE A 265 -9.20 6.32 -1.50
C PHE A 265 -9.54 7.67 -2.19
N VAL A 266 -9.95 7.67 -3.45
CA VAL A 266 -10.50 8.83 -4.17
C VAL A 266 -11.98 8.66 -4.55
N LEU A 267 -12.59 7.53 -4.20
CA LEU A 267 -14.00 7.27 -4.43
C LEU A 267 -14.80 7.58 -3.15
N PRO A 268 -15.85 8.43 -3.22
CA PRO A 268 -16.59 8.88 -2.04
C PRO A 268 -17.02 7.75 -1.09
N ASP A 269 -17.44 6.60 -1.64
CA ASP A 269 -17.91 5.46 -0.87
C ASP A 269 -16.81 4.78 -0.01
N PHE A 270 -15.53 4.96 -0.36
CA PHE A 270 -14.41 4.29 0.31
C PHE A 270 -13.48 5.22 1.10
N ILE A 271 -13.60 6.54 0.93
CA ILE A 271 -12.77 7.53 1.64
C ILE A 271 -12.89 7.38 3.15
N GLY A 272 -14.13 7.31 3.65
CA GLY A 272 -14.40 7.15 5.07
C GLY A 272 -13.79 5.86 5.62
N LEU A 273 -13.95 4.76 4.91
CA LEU A 273 -13.39 3.46 5.27
C LEU A 273 -11.86 3.48 5.27
N THR A 274 -11.23 4.12 4.28
CA THR A 274 -9.78 4.25 4.21
C THR A 274 -9.22 5.01 5.42
N ARG A 275 -9.84 6.14 5.80
CA ARG A 275 -9.42 6.95 6.95
C ARG A 275 -9.68 6.30 8.30
N GLN A 276 -10.64 5.39 8.41
CA GLN A 276 -10.95 4.63 9.63
C GLN A 276 -10.00 3.46 9.87
N SER A 277 -9.17 3.09 8.89
CA SER A 277 -8.23 2.00 9.04
C SER A 277 -7.22 2.29 10.17
N PRO A 278 -6.91 1.31 11.05
CA PRO A 278 -5.82 1.43 12.01
C PRO A 278 -4.45 1.66 11.37
N ALA A 279 -4.28 1.31 10.09
CA ALA A 279 -3.06 1.54 9.34
C ALA A 279 -2.95 2.97 8.78
N TRP A 280 -4.03 3.76 8.84
CA TRP A 280 -4.05 5.10 8.28
C TRP A 280 -3.14 6.07 9.05
N ASP A 281 -2.10 6.53 8.39
CA ASP A 281 -1.27 7.65 8.83
C ASP A 281 -0.71 8.36 7.59
N ALA A 282 -1.29 9.49 7.21
CA ALA A 282 -0.89 10.27 6.04
C ALA A 282 0.60 10.69 6.06
N ASN A 283 1.20 10.81 7.25
CA ASN A 283 2.62 11.15 7.39
C ASN A 283 3.56 9.99 7.04
N ARG A 284 3.06 8.76 7.02
CA ARG A 284 3.82 7.58 6.60
C ARG A 284 3.78 7.35 5.10
N ALA A 285 2.89 8.01 4.37
CA ALA A 285 2.85 7.99 2.91
C ALA A 285 3.94 8.91 2.35
N HIS A 286 5.14 8.39 2.18
CA HIS A 286 6.32 9.14 1.74
C HIS A 286 6.99 8.57 0.48
N VAL A 287 6.53 7.42 0.00
CA VAL A 287 7.01 6.85 -1.25
C VAL A 287 6.27 7.45 -2.45
N PRO A 288 6.82 7.37 -3.66
CA PRO A 288 6.13 7.81 -4.86
C PRO A 288 4.77 7.13 -5.01
N LEU A 289 3.76 7.91 -5.38
CA LEU A 289 2.39 7.46 -5.58
C LEU A 289 1.88 7.86 -6.96
N MET A 290 1.41 6.89 -7.74
CA MET A 290 0.73 7.13 -9.01
C MET A 290 -0.75 6.80 -8.89
N LEU A 291 -1.61 7.75 -9.27
CA LEU A 291 -3.05 7.58 -9.39
C LEU A 291 -3.43 7.67 -10.87
N LEU A 292 -4.08 6.61 -11.37
CA LEU A 292 -4.71 6.60 -12.69
C LEU A 292 -6.23 6.56 -12.48
N TYR A 293 -6.97 7.45 -13.14
CA TYR A 293 -8.43 7.47 -13.00
C TYR A 293 -9.14 7.95 -14.28
N GLY A 294 -10.41 7.55 -14.39
CA GLY A 294 -11.33 8.03 -15.41
C GLY A 294 -12.19 9.20 -14.92
N ASP A 295 -13.15 9.61 -15.74
CA ASP A 295 -14.01 10.76 -15.43
C ASP A 295 -15.25 10.36 -14.61
N THR A 296 -15.58 9.07 -14.53
CA THR A 296 -16.85 8.61 -13.95
C THR A 296 -16.65 7.41 -13.04
N PRO A 297 -16.95 7.54 -11.74
CA PRO A 297 -17.36 8.77 -11.06
C PRO A 297 -16.22 9.78 -10.93
N ALA A 298 -16.57 11.07 -10.76
CA ALA A 298 -15.56 12.10 -10.50
C ALA A 298 -14.84 11.82 -9.17
N PRO A 299 -13.50 11.83 -9.13
CA PRO A 299 -12.74 11.51 -7.92
C PRO A 299 -12.80 12.65 -6.89
N ASP A 300 -12.84 12.29 -5.62
CA ASP A 300 -12.53 13.20 -4.50
C ASP A 300 -11.06 13.03 -4.12
N LEU A 301 -10.25 14.02 -4.46
CA LEU A 301 -8.81 13.98 -4.21
C LEU A 301 -8.40 14.36 -2.77
N SER A 302 -9.35 14.57 -1.84
CA SER A 302 -9.05 15.04 -0.48
C SER A 302 -8.11 14.13 0.31
N VAL A 303 -8.22 12.80 0.15
CA VAL A 303 -7.28 11.85 0.73
C VAL A 303 -5.92 11.98 0.05
N PHE A 304 -5.90 11.93 -1.27
CA PHE A 304 -4.67 12.04 -2.06
C PHE A 304 -3.92 13.35 -1.79
N ASP A 305 -4.63 14.46 -1.65
CA ASP A 305 -4.05 15.77 -1.35
C ASP A 305 -3.46 15.83 0.07
N SER A 306 -4.00 15.08 1.02
CA SER A 306 -3.50 15.01 2.40
C SER A 306 -2.15 14.29 2.54
N LEU A 307 -1.71 13.54 1.54
CA LEU A 307 -0.44 12.80 1.55
C LEU A 307 0.73 13.76 1.25
N THR A 308 1.14 14.51 2.26
CA THR A 308 2.07 15.65 2.11
C THR A 308 3.44 15.26 1.59
N TYR A 309 3.97 14.09 1.99
CA TYR A 309 5.36 13.71 1.74
C TYR A 309 5.55 12.86 0.48
N ALA A 310 4.48 12.31 -0.09
CA ALA A 310 4.57 11.52 -1.30
C ALA A 310 4.77 12.39 -2.54
N LYS A 311 5.71 12.03 -3.41
CA LYS A 311 5.72 12.51 -4.79
C LYS A 311 4.57 11.87 -5.54
N LYS A 312 3.71 12.68 -6.15
CA LYS A 312 2.42 12.25 -6.69
C LYS A 312 2.36 12.45 -8.20
N TYR A 313 1.99 11.38 -8.92
CA TYR A 313 1.66 11.39 -10.34
C TYR A 313 0.18 11.15 -10.52
N ILE A 314 -0.46 11.93 -11.36
CA ILE A 314 -1.88 11.84 -11.67
C ILE A 314 -2.03 11.66 -13.18
N VAL A 315 -2.50 10.49 -13.59
CA VAL A 315 -2.84 10.20 -15.00
C VAL A 315 -4.36 10.13 -15.10
N ARG A 316 -4.96 11.08 -15.80
CA ARG A 316 -6.39 11.08 -16.07
C ARG A 316 -6.65 10.57 -17.47
N LEU A 317 -7.62 9.68 -17.61
CA LEU A 317 -8.10 9.13 -18.87
C LEU A 317 -9.51 9.66 -19.16
N ALA A 318 -9.59 10.62 -20.07
CA ALA A 318 -10.84 11.31 -20.38
C ALA A 318 -11.90 10.36 -20.97
N GLY A 319 -13.13 10.47 -20.49
CA GLY A 319 -14.26 9.65 -20.92
C GLY A 319 -14.27 8.22 -20.38
N PHE A 320 -13.25 7.81 -19.63
CA PHE A 320 -13.20 6.47 -19.00
C PHE A 320 -14.09 6.40 -17.78
N ARG A 321 -14.70 5.23 -17.59
CA ARG A 321 -15.32 4.81 -16.33
C ARG A 321 -14.33 3.94 -15.56
N GLY A 322 -14.53 3.76 -14.27
CA GLY A 322 -13.70 2.87 -13.47
C GLY A 322 -13.52 1.47 -14.08
N PHE A 323 -14.60 0.88 -14.60
CA PHE A 323 -14.59 -0.42 -15.29
C PHE A 323 -13.63 -0.46 -16.50
N ASP A 324 -13.50 0.62 -17.24
CA ASP A 324 -12.66 0.69 -18.45
C ASP A 324 -11.16 0.72 -18.12
N LEU A 325 -10.79 0.97 -16.84
CA LEU A 325 -9.41 0.89 -16.31
C LEU A 325 -9.04 -0.51 -15.78
N SER A 326 -9.94 -1.47 -15.87
CA SER A 326 -9.65 -2.88 -15.64
C SER A 326 -9.51 -3.65 -16.96
N GLY A 327 -8.89 -4.84 -16.88
CA GLY A 327 -8.84 -5.77 -18.02
C GLY A 327 -10.23 -6.18 -18.54
N TYR A 328 -11.26 -6.10 -17.69
CA TYR A 328 -12.64 -6.37 -18.09
C TYR A 328 -13.14 -5.42 -19.17
N GLY A 329 -12.75 -4.13 -19.12
CA GLY A 329 -13.12 -3.15 -20.12
C GLY A 329 -12.67 -3.54 -21.53
N LEU A 330 -11.49 -4.19 -21.64
CA LEU A 330 -10.99 -4.72 -22.91
C LEU A 330 -11.63 -6.07 -23.27
N MET A 331 -11.76 -6.97 -22.31
CA MET A 331 -12.34 -8.31 -22.53
C MET A 331 -13.78 -8.24 -23.00
N ALA A 332 -14.54 -7.26 -22.54
CA ALA A 332 -15.94 -7.08 -22.90
C ALA A 332 -16.15 -6.53 -24.33
N LEU A 333 -15.13 -5.96 -24.98
CA LEU A 333 -15.26 -5.39 -26.34
C LEU A 333 -15.75 -6.39 -27.38
N PRO A 334 -15.18 -7.61 -27.51
CA PRO A 334 -15.62 -8.57 -28.52
C PRO A 334 -17.02 -9.09 -28.30
N VAL A 335 -17.51 -9.06 -27.06
CA VAL A 335 -18.85 -9.54 -26.72
C VAL A 335 -19.90 -8.42 -26.75
N GLY A 336 -19.53 -7.23 -27.23
CA GLY A 336 -20.46 -6.15 -27.58
C GLY A 336 -20.73 -5.17 -26.43
N ASP A 337 -19.77 -4.95 -25.51
CA ASP A 337 -19.88 -3.81 -24.59
C ASP A 337 -19.76 -2.50 -25.38
N THR A 338 -20.85 -1.76 -25.44
CA THR A 338 -20.92 -0.44 -26.09
C THR A 338 -20.95 0.71 -25.09
N ALA A 339 -20.88 0.43 -23.78
CA ALA A 339 -20.89 1.47 -22.78
C ALA A 339 -19.51 2.12 -22.61
N GLY A 340 -19.46 3.41 -22.29
CA GLY A 340 -18.23 4.18 -22.16
C GLY A 340 -17.59 4.58 -23.48
N PRO A 341 -16.24 4.74 -23.53
CA PRO A 341 -15.53 5.17 -24.73
C PRO A 341 -15.64 4.17 -25.89
N PRO A 342 -15.44 4.62 -27.15
CA PRO A 342 -15.32 3.71 -28.30
C PRO A 342 -14.23 2.66 -28.11
N PRO A 343 -14.36 1.45 -28.74
CA PRO A 343 -13.40 0.34 -28.56
C PRO A 343 -11.94 0.72 -28.75
N GLU A 344 -11.61 1.47 -29.79
CA GLU A 344 -10.22 1.89 -30.07
C GLU A 344 -9.69 2.85 -29.00
N MET A 345 -10.54 3.71 -28.46
CA MET A 345 -10.19 4.59 -27.35
C MET A 345 -9.96 3.81 -26.05
N LYS A 346 -10.79 2.78 -25.77
CA LYS A 346 -10.57 1.88 -24.62
C LYS A 346 -9.23 1.17 -24.72
N LYS A 347 -8.88 0.61 -25.89
CA LYS A 347 -7.57 -0.04 -26.11
C LYS A 347 -6.43 0.96 -25.90
N ALA A 348 -6.48 2.11 -26.56
CA ALA A 348 -5.45 3.13 -26.45
C ALA A 348 -5.27 3.64 -25.02
N GLY A 349 -6.36 3.87 -24.28
CA GLY A 349 -6.30 4.31 -22.89
C GLY A 349 -5.79 3.26 -21.93
N TYR A 350 -6.20 1.99 -22.09
CA TYR A 350 -5.65 0.90 -21.29
C TYR A 350 -4.16 0.68 -21.58
N ALA A 351 -3.74 0.78 -22.84
CA ALA A 351 -2.34 0.73 -23.23
C ALA A 351 -1.54 1.89 -22.62
N ALA A 352 -2.10 3.10 -22.64
CA ALA A 352 -1.48 4.25 -21.98
C ALA A 352 -1.33 4.03 -20.48
N ALA A 353 -2.39 3.60 -19.79
CA ALA A 353 -2.36 3.28 -18.36
C ALA A 353 -1.28 2.23 -18.04
N SER A 354 -1.22 1.15 -18.80
CA SER A 354 -0.23 0.09 -18.63
C SER A 354 1.21 0.59 -18.85
N ARG A 355 1.44 1.45 -19.85
CA ARG A 355 2.76 2.07 -20.10
C ARG A 355 3.17 3.02 -18.97
N TYR A 356 2.24 3.81 -18.42
CA TYR A 356 2.53 4.66 -17.26
C TYR A 356 2.89 3.82 -16.04
N LEU A 357 2.15 2.75 -15.74
CA LEU A 357 2.45 1.84 -14.64
C LEU A 357 3.82 1.16 -14.81
N LEU A 358 4.11 0.65 -16.00
CA LEU A 358 5.42 0.04 -16.29
C LEU A 358 6.56 1.01 -16.04
N ASN A 359 6.48 2.22 -16.60
CA ASN A 359 7.53 3.22 -16.42
C ASN A 359 7.61 3.72 -14.98
N PHE A 360 6.48 3.79 -14.27
CA PHE A 360 6.47 4.14 -12.85
C PHE A 360 7.25 3.11 -12.01
N PHE A 361 6.94 1.83 -12.15
CA PHE A 361 7.67 0.80 -11.42
C PHE A 361 9.13 0.66 -11.88
N ASN A 362 9.42 0.79 -13.17
CA ASN A 362 10.80 0.82 -13.65
C ASN A 362 11.60 1.99 -13.09
N ALA A 363 11.02 3.19 -13.02
CA ALA A 363 11.68 4.36 -12.46
C ALA A 363 12.03 4.14 -10.98
N TYR A 364 11.07 3.64 -10.20
CA TYR A 364 11.24 3.62 -8.74
C TYR A 364 11.82 2.30 -8.19
N LEU A 365 11.54 1.16 -8.79
CA LEU A 365 12.11 -0.13 -8.37
C LEU A 365 13.46 -0.41 -9.06
N ASN A 366 13.56 -0.16 -10.36
CA ASN A 366 14.78 -0.41 -11.13
C ASN A 366 15.70 0.81 -11.27
N LYS A 367 15.30 1.98 -10.74
CA LYS A 367 16.03 3.27 -10.87
C LYS A 367 16.35 3.60 -12.34
N ASN A 368 15.48 3.21 -13.27
CA ASN A 368 15.68 3.36 -14.70
C ASN A 368 15.52 4.83 -15.13
N GLN A 369 16.57 5.40 -15.72
CA GLN A 369 16.61 6.82 -16.09
C GLN A 369 15.66 7.17 -17.26
N GLU A 370 15.49 6.28 -18.24
CA GLU A 370 14.56 6.48 -19.35
C GLU A 370 13.12 6.54 -18.86
N SER A 371 12.80 5.72 -17.84
CA SER A 371 11.48 5.73 -17.22
C SER A 371 11.23 6.98 -16.38
N PHE A 372 12.25 7.54 -15.71
CA PHE A 372 12.13 8.86 -15.09
C PHE A 372 11.89 9.96 -16.13
N GLN A 373 12.59 9.90 -17.26
CA GLN A 373 12.37 10.83 -18.37
C GLN A 373 10.96 10.70 -18.92
N PHE A 374 10.47 9.46 -19.15
CA PHE A 374 9.09 9.20 -19.57
C PHE A 374 8.07 9.85 -18.63
N LEU A 375 8.22 9.69 -17.32
CA LEU A 375 7.32 10.26 -16.31
C LEU A 375 7.40 11.80 -16.20
N SER A 376 8.43 12.40 -16.76
CA SER A 376 8.62 13.86 -16.79
C SER A 376 8.19 14.48 -18.13
N SER A 377 7.97 13.66 -19.18
CA SER A 377 7.59 14.11 -20.49
C SER A 377 6.08 14.37 -20.59
N MET A 378 5.71 15.33 -21.46
CA MET A 378 4.30 15.60 -21.73
C MET A 378 3.68 14.44 -22.54
N PRO A 379 2.39 14.10 -22.33
CA PRO A 379 1.73 13.03 -23.07
C PRO A 379 1.88 13.14 -24.61
N ALA A 380 1.85 14.35 -25.15
CA ALA A 380 2.06 14.59 -26.59
C ALA A 380 3.44 14.14 -27.09
N GLU A 381 4.49 14.38 -26.30
CA GLU A 381 5.88 13.99 -26.63
C GLU A 381 6.05 12.48 -26.65
N LEU A 382 5.23 11.77 -25.88
CA LEU A 382 5.19 10.31 -25.78
C LEU A 382 4.28 9.66 -26.83
N GLY A 383 3.66 10.47 -27.70
CA GLY A 383 2.75 10.02 -28.77
C GLY A 383 1.35 9.66 -28.26
N PHE A 384 0.96 10.09 -27.06
CA PHE A 384 -0.41 9.90 -26.58
C PHE A 384 -1.35 11.00 -27.12
N ASP A 385 -2.60 10.62 -27.35
CA ASP A 385 -3.67 11.57 -27.62
C ASP A 385 -3.94 12.43 -26.36
N THR A 386 -3.67 13.72 -26.45
CA THR A 386 -3.83 14.65 -25.32
C THR A 386 -5.30 14.95 -24.99
N SER A 387 -6.23 14.61 -25.87
CA SER A 387 -7.65 14.64 -25.55
C SER A 387 -8.06 13.46 -24.67
N LEU A 388 -7.30 12.36 -24.72
CA LEU A 388 -7.53 11.15 -23.95
C LEU A 388 -6.71 11.14 -22.66
N VAL A 389 -5.42 11.47 -22.74
CA VAL A 389 -4.47 11.29 -21.63
C VAL A 389 -3.93 12.63 -21.15
N THR A 390 -4.05 12.89 -19.86
CA THR A 390 -3.34 14.00 -19.21
C THR A 390 -2.49 13.48 -18.07
N LEU A 391 -1.31 14.08 -17.87
CA LEU A 391 -0.41 13.82 -16.77
C LEU A 391 -0.20 15.11 -15.99
N SER A 392 -0.31 15.02 -14.68
CA SER A 392 0.21 16.04 -13.76
C SER A 392 1.00 15.39 -12.65
N PHE A 393 1.95 16.11 -12.08
CA PHE A 393 2.70 15.62 -10.91
C PHE A 393 2.84 16.72 -9.87
N ARG A 394 3.05 16.30 -8.62
CA ARG A 394 3.30 17.19 -7.49
C ARG A 394 4.45 16.61 -6.68
N GLU A 395 5.45 17.42 -6.38
CA GLU A 395 6.54 17.00 -5.48
C GLU A 395 5.99 16.82 -4.06
N GLY A 396 6.54 15.84 -3.35
CA GLY A 396 6.33 15.69 -1.92
C GLY A 396 7.09 16.77 -1.14
N ALA A 397 6.58 17.14 0.02
CA ALA A 397 7.32 17.98 0.94
C ALA A 397 8.54 17.22 1.48
N ASP A 398 9.55 17.96 1.94
CA ASP A 398 10.70 17.35 2.62
C ASP A 398 10.24 16.53 3.82
N LEU A 399 10.80 15.35 3.95
CA LEU A 399 10.55 14.48 5.09
C LEU A 399 11.20 15.05 6.36
N PRO A 400 10.51 15.01 7.51
CA PRO A 400 11.16 15.28 8.78
C PRO A 400 12.26 14.24 9.03
N PRO A 401 13.42 14.66 9.56
CA PRO A 401 14.45 13.71 9.91
C PRO A 401 13.97 12.74 11.00
N SER A 402 14.52 11.52 11.00
CA SER A 402 14.39 10.62 12.16
C SER A 402 15.12 11.19 13.38
N GLU A 403 14.82 10.66 14.58
CA GLU A 403 15.53 11.04 15.81
C GLU A 403 17.06 10.97 15.64
N THR A 404 17.56 9.86 15.08
CA THR A 404 19.00 9.68 14.83
C THR A 404 19.54 10.69 13.83
N GLN A 405 18.82 10.93 12.73
CA GLN A 405 19.24 11.93 11.73
C GLN A 405 19.23 13.34 12.32
N PHE A 406 18.24 13.69 13.14
CA PHE A 406 18.17 14.99 13.78
C PHE A 406 19.33 15.21 14.75
N MET A 407 19.68 14.20 15.56
CA MET A 407 20.86 14.25 16.43
C MET A 407 22.17 14.37 15.63
N ASN A 408 22.32 13.62 14.54
CA ASN A 408 23.49 13.74 13.66
C ASN A 408 23.59 15.14 13.04
N ILE A 409 22.47 15.75 12.64
CA ILE A 409 22.46 17.15 12.16
C ILE A 409 23.02 18.11 13.22
N ILE A 410 22.61 17.95 14.48
CA ILE A 410 23.13 18.78 15.58
C ILE A 410 24.61 18.53 15.80
N LEU A 411 25.06 17.27 15.76
CA LEU A 411 26.47 16.91 15.98
C LEU A 411 27.38 17.36 14.84
N ASP A 412 26.96 17.20 13.60
CA ASP A 412 27.76 17.45 12.41
C ASP A 412 27.76 18.93 11.98
N TYR A 413 26.63 19.61 12.18
CA TYR A 413 26.38 20.97 11.67
C TYR A 413 26.09 22.01 12.76
N GLY A 414 26.07 21.59 14.02
CA GLY A 414 25.84 22.46 15.17
C GLY A 414 24.37 22.70 15.53
N ILE A 415 24.18 23.31 16.70
CA ILE A 415 22.86 23.51 17.31
C ILE A 415 22.01 24.48 16.49
N ASP A 416 22.59 25.52 15.91
CA ASP A 416 21.85 26.49 15.09
C ASP A 416 21.18 25.79 13.89
N LYS A 417 21.84 24.82 13.27
CA LYS A 417 21.24 23.98 12.21
C LYS A 417 20.15 23.09 12.78
N GLY A 418 20.32 22.53 13.96
CA GLY A 418 19.29 21.79 14.68
C GLY A 418 18.06 22.64 14.94
N VAL A 419 18.22 23.88 15.38
CA VAL A 419 17.13 24.86 15.59
C VAL A 419 16.40 25.15 14.27
N GLU A 420 17.11 25.39 13.17
CA GLU A 420 16.51 25.62 11.85
C GLU A 420 15.60 24.44 11.45
N ILE A 421 16.10 23.23 11.59
CA ILE A 421 15.34 22.00 11.26
C ILE A 421 14.15 21.80 12.21
N TYR A 422 14.36 22.04 13.51
CA TYR A 422 13.26 21.98 14.50
C TYR A 422 12.13 22.95 14.15
N GLU A 423 12.44 24.22 13.88
CA GLU A 423 11.45 25.24 13.51
C GLU A 423 10.69 24.88 12.23
N LYS A 424 11.39 24.26 11.26
CA LYS A 424 10.76 23.79 10.02
C LYS A 424 9.73 22.69 10.25
N PHE A 425 9.96 21.79 11.20
CA PHE A 425 9.18 20.56 11.35
C PHE A 425 8.32 20.48 12.62
N LYS A 426 8.56 21.30 13.67
CA LYS A 426 7.89 21.18 14.98
C LYS A 426 6.36 21.11 14.92
N ASN A 427 5.74 21.80 13.94
CA ASN A 427 4.29 21.81 13.74
C ASN A 427 3.78 20.76 12.73
N ARG A 428 4.70 19.94 12.16
CA ARG A 428 4.39 18.92 11.14
C ARG A 428 4.56 17.51 11.65
N VAL A 429 5.10 17.34 12.85
CA VAL A 429 5.35 16.05 13.48
C VAL A 429 4.70 15.98 14.85
N THR A 430 4.41 14.79 15.31
CA THR A 430 3.97 14.57 16.69
C THR A 430 5.09 14.94 17.67
N PRO A 431 4.79 15.52 18.83
CA PRO A 431 5.78 15.79 19.88
C PRO A 431 6.60 14.54 20.19
N GLY A 432 7.91 14.71 20.36
CA GLY A 432 8.84 13.60 20.60
C GLY A 432 9.29 12.83 19.36
N ARG A 433 8.82 13.18 18.16
CA ARG A 433 9.24 12.52 16.91
C ARG A 433 10.67 12.87 16.49
N LEU A 434 11.11 14.12 16.73
CA LEU A 434 12.45 14.57 16.36
C LEU A 434 13.51 14.19 17.41
N PHE A 435 13.14 14.20 18.70
CA PHE A 435 14.02 13.86 19.82
C PHE A 435 13.20 13.50 21.05
N ARG A 436 13.84 12.87 22.05
CA ARG A 436 13.24 12.53 23.34
C ARG A 436 13.60 13.55 24.40
N GLU A 437 12.68 13.81 25.34
CA GLU A 437 12.84 14.72 26.45
C GLU A 437 14.18 14.53 27.18
N ALA A 438 14.43 13.31 27.68
CA ALA A 438 15.61 13.00 28.46
C ALA A 438 16.94 13.21 27.68
N GLN A 439 16.92 12.94 26.38
CA GLN A 439 18.09 13.10 25.52
C GLN A 439 18.45 14.57 25.34
N PHE A 440 17.47 15.44 25.11
CA PHE A 440 17.70 16.88 24.99
C PHE A 440 18.02 17.52 26.34
N ASN A 441 17.45 16.99 27.42
CA ASN A 441 17.81 17.43 28.77
C ASN A 441 19.28 17.15 29.05
N ALA A 442 19.77 15.94 28.74
CA ALA A 442 21.18 15.58 28.93
C ALA A 442 22.11 16.44 28.08
N LEU A 443 21.76 16.69 26.80
CA LEU A 443 22.53 17.55 25.89
C LEU A 443 22.61 19.00 26.44
N GLY A 444 21.49 19.55 26.90
CA GLY A 444 21.44 20.90 27.48
C GLY A 444 22.37 21.06 28.70
N TYR A 445 22.36 20.10 29.62
CA TYR A 445 23.24 20.13 30.77
C TYR A 445 24.72 19.93 30.37
N GLN A 446 25.03 19.10 29.39
CA GLN A 446 26.41 18.99 28.86
C GLN A 446 26.92 20.33 28.33
N LEU A 447 26.07 21.08 27.61
CA LEU A 447 26.41 22.41 27.09
C LEU A 447 26.62 23.42 28.23
N LEU A 448 25.77 23.42 29.25
CA LEU A 448 25.97 24.27 30.44
C LEU A 448 27.34 23.97 31.12
N GLN A 449 27.68 22.69 31.32
CA GLN A 449 28.92 22.28 31.95
C GLN A 449 30.17 22.70 31.16
N THR A 450 30.03 22.79 29.84
CA THR A 450 31.10 23.21 28.94
C THR A 450 31.10 24.72 28.65
N GLY A 451 30.27 25.48 29.33
CA GLY A 451 30.19 26.95 29.20
C GLY A 451 29.48 27.46 27.95
N GLN A 452 28.79 26.59 27.22
CA GLN A 452 28.06 26.92 25.99
C GLN A 452 26.61 27.30 26.36
N THR A 453 26.44 28.31 27.20
CA THR A 453 25.18 28.68 27.84
C THR A 453 24.07 29.05 26.83
N ASP A 454 24.40 29.85 25.81
CA ASP A 454 23.41 30.27 24.80
C ASP A 454 22.87 29.07 24.02
N GLN A 455 23.70 28.11 23.69
CA GLN A 455 23.32 26.88 23.01
C GLN A 455 22.50 25.98 23.93
N ALA A 456 22.84 25.91 25.21
CA ALA A 456 22.01 25.18 26.20
C ALA A 456 20.60 25.77 26.31
N VAL A 457 20.48 27.09 26.34
CA VAL A 457 19.18 27.79 26.33
C VAL A 457 18.35 27.40 25.10
N GLN A 458 18.96 27.31 23.91
CA GLN A 458 18.26 26.89 22.69
C GLN A 458 17.76 25.43 22.81
N ILE A 459 18.57 24.50 23.28
CA ILE A 459 18.22 23.09 23.47
C ILE A 459 17.09 22.93 24.49
N PHE A 460 17.21 23.58 25.65
CA PHE A 460 16.16 23.50 26.67
C PHE A 460 14.84 24.18 26.22
N ARG A 461 14.91 25.26 25.44
CA ARG A 461 13.73 25.87 24.84
C ARG A 461 13.01 24.89 23.91
N MET A 462 13.73 24.24 22.98
CA MET A 462 13.12 23.24 22.10
C MET A 462 12.49 22.09 22.90
N ASN A 463 13.16 21.67 24.00
CA ASN A 463 12.64 20.62 24.88
C ASN A 463 11.33 21.05 25.56
N ALA A 464 11.28 22.25 26.14
CA ALA A 464 10.10 22.79 26.80
C ALA A 464 8.91 23.05 25.84
N GLU A 465 9.20 23.53 24.63
CA GLU A 465 8.18 23.71 23.58
C GLU A 465 7.61 22.35 23.10
N THR A 466 8.43 21.31 23.07
CA THR A 466 8.01 19.97 22.60
C THR A 466 7.25 19.20 23.68
N PHE A 467 7.62 19.35 24.95
CA PHE A 467 7.03 18.65 26.09
C PHE A 467 6.42 19.62 27.13
N PRO A 468 5.46 20.48 26.75
CA PRO A 468 4.99 21.58 27.57
C PRO A 468 4.30 21.17 28.89
N HIS A 469 3.95 19.89 29.02
CA HIS A 469 3.31 19.33 30.23
C HIS A 469 4.30 18.69 31.20
N SER A 470 5.57 18.62 30.88
CA SER A 470 6.63 18.14 31.77
C SER A 470 7.18 19.30 32.61
N ALA A 471 7.09 19.20 33.92
CA ALA A 471 7.64 20.19 34.84
C ALA A 471 9.17 20.23 34.81
N ASN A 472 9.80 19.08 34.56
CA ASN A 472 11.26 18.93 34.50
C ASN A 472 11.87 19.75 33.37
N VAL A 473 11.25 19.83 32.19
CA VAL A 473 11.81 20.63 31.06
C VAL A 473 11.75 22.12 31.32
N TRP A 474 10.70 22.58 32.02
CA TRP A 474 10.59 23.99 32.40
C TRP A 474 11.57 24.38 33.49
N ASP A 475 11.84 23.49 34.47
CA ASP A 475 12.86 23.70 35.49
C ASP A 475 14.25 23.82 34.86
N SER A 476 14.64 22.86 33.99
CA SER A 476 15.90 22.87 33.26
C SER A 476 16.06 24.10 32.35
N PHE A 477 14.99 24.52 31.68
CA PHE A 477 15.00 25.72 30.86
C PHE A 477 15.15 27.01 31.70
N GLY A 478 14.46 27.06 32.85
CA GLY A 478 14.61 28.14 33.83
C GLY A 478 16.03 28.26 34.38
N GLU A 479 16.67 27.15 34.71
CA GLU A 479 18.06 27.08 35.16
C GLU A 479 19.03 27.62 34.10
N ALA A 480 18.86 27.18 32.84
CA ALA A 480 19.69 27.66 31.73
C ALA A 480 19.54 29.17 31.48
N CYS A 481 18.31 29.67 31.50
CA CYS A 481 18.03 31.11 31.36
C CYS A 481 18.64 31.91 32.52
N ALA A 482 18.54 31.43 33.76
CA ALA A 482 19.17 32.03 34.90
C ALA A 482 20.70 32.09 34.77
N ALA A 483 21.33 31.00 34.30
CA ALA A 483 22.75 30.94 34.01
C ALA A 483 23.18 31.90 32.90
N ALA A 484 22.34 32.13 31.91
CA ALA A 484 22.51 33.11 30.83
C ALA A 484 22.26 34.58 31.27
N GLY A 485 21.74 34.79 32.47
CA GLY A 485 21.37 36.13 32.96
C GLY A 485 20.00 36.61 32.45
N ASP A 486 19.23 35.81 31.75
CA ASP A 486 17.86 36.11 31.34
C ASP A 486 16.87 35.81 32.48
N VAL A 487 16.86 36.76 33.45
CA VAL A 487 16.01 36.65 34.66
C VAL A 487 14.53 36.64 34.31
N GLN A 488 14.11 37.36 33.26
CA GLN A 488 12.71 37.47 32.90
C GLN A 488 12.15 36.14 32.38
N THR A 489 12.89 35.47 31.47
CA THR A 489 12.52 34.16 30.95
C THR A 489 12.61 33.08 32.04
N ALA A 490 13.64 33.13 32.89
CA ALA A 490 13.79 32.19 34.01
C ALA A 490 12.58 32.27 34.96
N VAL A 491 12.13 33.49 35.36
CA VAL A 491 10.94 33.70 36.19
C VAL A 491 9.69 33.09 35.51
N SER A 492 9.56 33.26 34.19
CA SER A 492 8.42 32.72 33.44
C SER A 492 8.45 31.18 33.45
N CYS A 493 9.63 30.57 33.25
CA CYS A 493 9.82 29.14 33.32
C CYS A 493 9.48 28.55 34.68
N TYR A 494 9.97 29.13 35.77
CA TYR A 494 9.68 28.63 37.12
C TYR A 494 8.20 28.81 37.52
N LYS A 495 7.52 29.86 37.06
CA LYS A 495 6.05 29.96 37.16
C LYS A 495 5.37 28.80 36.42
N LYS A 496 5.86 28.46 35.23
CA LYS A 496 5.32 27.36 34.45
C LYS A 496 5.57 25.99 35.11
N VAL A 497 6.71 25.79 35.78
CA VAL A 497 6.94 24.61 36.64
C VAL A 497 5.79 24.45 37.62
N LEU A 498 5.50 25.50 38.41
CA LEU A 498 4.45 25.42 39.44
C LEU A 498 3.05 25.20 38.87
N GLU A 499 2.79 25.68 37.65
CA GLU A 499 1.51 25.50 36.96
C GLU A 499 1.33 24.03 36.52
N VAL A 500 2.35 23.42 35.91
CA VAL A 500 2.22 22.07 35.29
C VAL A 500 2.51 20.94 36.25
N LEU A 501 3.29 21.18 37.30
CA LEU A 501 3.77 20.18 38.27
C LEU A 501 2.65 19.32 38.89
N PRO A 502 1.47 19.85 39.28
CA PRO A 502 0.41 19.02 39.85
C PRO A 502 -0.13 17.97 38.91
N GLY A 503 -0.15 18.28 37.59
CA GLY A 503 -0.68 17.41 36.52
C GLY A 503 0.37 16.49 35.90
N ASP A 504 1.66 16.62 36.23
CA ASP A 504 2.71 15.78 35.66
C ASP A 504 2.69 14.39 36.27
N ALA A 505 2.10 13.44 35.55
CA ALA A 505 1.96 12.06 35.97
C ALA A 505 3.26 11.23 35.85
N ASN A 506 4.29 11.75 35.21
CA ASN A 506 5.54 11.05 34.99
C ASN A 506 6.52 11.21 36.16
N LEU A 507 6.23 12.10 37.12
CA LEU A 507 7.06 12.41 38.27
C LEU A 507 6.51 11.81 39.55
N ASP A 508 7.39 11.26 40.38
CA ASP A 508 7.06 10.88 41.76
C ASP A 508 6.97 12.11 42.68
N GLU A 509 6.35 11.94 43.86
CA GLU A 509 6.13 13.05 44.78
C GLU A 509 7.42 13.63 45.35
N GLN A 510 8.50 12.84 45.44
CA GLN A 510 9.81 13.33 45.88
C GLN A 510 10.39 14.30 44.85
N THR A 511 10.39 13.90 43.59
CA THR A 511 10.85 14.75 42.47
C THR A 511 10.00 16.01 42.33
N LYS A 512 8.67 15.88 42.45
CA LYS A 512 7.76 17.05 42.49
C LYS A 512 8.10 18.02 43.62
N GLY A 513 8.45 17.49 44.81
CA GLY A 513 8.89 18.30 45.94
C GLY A 513 10.16 19.10 45.64
N VAL A 514 11.15 18.48 44.98
CA VAL A 514 12.39 19.13 44.59
C VAL A 514 12.13 20.26 43.57
N LEU A 515 11.41 19.96 42.49
CA LEU A 515 11.12 20.97 41.44
C LEU A 515 10.30 22.13 41.98
N ARG A 516 9.35 21.86 42.88
CA ARG A 516 8.60 22.92 43.58
C ARG A 516 9.53 23.83 44.39
N SER A 517 10.41 23.24 45.18
CA SER A 517 11.37 23.99 46.00
C SER A 517 12.32 24.82 45.15
N ASN A 518 12.82 24.27 44.02
CA ASN A 518 13.66 25.03 43.09
C ASN A 518 12.94 26.27 42.56
N ALA A 519 11.71 26.08 42.06
CA ALA A 519 10.90 27.16 41.49
C ALA A 519 10.56 28.24 42.54
N GLU A 520 10.10 27.86 43.73
CA GLU A 520 9.75 28.78 44.81
C GLU A 520 10.99 29.55 45.30
N ASN A 521 12.12 28.90 45.47
CA ASN A 521 13.37 29.53 45.87
C ASN A 521 13.86 30.57 44.86
N TYR A 522 13.77 30.26 43.55
CA TYR A 522 14.18 31.20 42.53
C TYR A 522 13.25 32.41 42.46
N LEU A 523 11.94 32.18 42.48
CA LEU A 523 10.92 33.22 42.44
C LEU A 523 10.95 34.13 43.69
N GLY A 524 11.25 33.58 44.87
CA GLY A 524 11.41 34.35 46.11
C GLY A 524 12.64 35.26 46.10
N ARG A 525 13.71 34.89 45.39
CA ARG A 525 14.94 35.72 45.25
C ARG A 525 14.81 36.79 44.15
N SER A 526 13.96 36.56 43.17
CA SER A 526 13.77 37.40 41.97
C SER A 526 12.55 38.33 42.08
N GLY A 527 11.80 38.24 43.17
CA GLY A 527 10.70 39.18 43.48
C GLY A 527 11.25 40.57 43.79
N PRO A 528 10.42 41.65 43.59
CA PRO A 528 10.86 42.99 43.93
C PRO A 528 11.28 43.02 45.40
N SER A 529 12.55 43.40 45.65
CA SER A 529 13.02 43.72 46.99
C SER A 529 12.01 44.72 47.58
N SER A 530 11.30 44.31 48.62
CA SER A 530 10.55 45.26 49.46
C SER A 530 11.57 46.28 49.92
N GLU A 531 11.50 47.48 49.31
CA GLU A 531 12.18 48.64 49.81
C GLU A 531 11.77 48.84 51.27
N GLN A 532 12.72 48.68 52.19
CA GLN A 532 12.67 49.28 53.50
C GLN A 532 13.14 50.74 53.43
#